data_95f96797449efddd3581df4bd0a1a15e
#
_entry.id   95f96797449efddd3581df4bd0a1a15e
#
_cell.length_a   1.000
_cell.length_b   1.000
_cell.length_c   1.000
_cell.angle_alpha   90.00
_cell.angle_beta   90.00
_cell.angle_gamma   90.00
#
_symmetry.space_group_name_H-M   'P 1'
#
loop_
_entity.id
_entity.type
_entity.pdbx_description
1 polymer ?
#
loop_
_entity_poly.entity_id
_entity_poly.type
_entity_poly.pdbx_seq_one_letter_code
_entity_poly.pdbx_strand_id
1 'polypeptide(L)'
;MPTRRAVLAAALTVLAAAGCSGSGSGEQQADQQTVVVSTFPFGVKEFEQAVVTPFTKKTGIKVELDTGSNADRLSKLKLAKGEPEADVVLISDYFAALGQKEGLFQKVDVPNMKQLAPFATEGAYDGPAYTHQLNGVIYNTTKLSQEQAADWGLFANAANKGKVALPDISVTAGQLMISGVGEAYGKGPYDIDTSLKTLAGWAPNVLQFYTSTTEVTNLLTQGEIVAADALSGFATQLVTSGEPIAWTAPAEGRYMATNRAMIPKGARNPQGAAKFIDYMLSAEAQSATAKIVGDLPTNPKAEIPADIAKVTGEAAKDPVAAGFKTLDPAQLVGTRDTWVDRFTREVAGK
;
A
#
# COMPACT_ATOMS: atom_id res chain seq x y z
N MET A 1 -2.01 82.13 50.89
CA MET A 1 -1.24 83.14 50.17
C MET A 1 -0.63 82.51 48.93
N PRO A 2 -0.49 83.22 47.91
CA PRO A 2 -1.06 82.99 46.61
C PRO A 2 -0.01 82.55 45.57
N THR A 3 -0.34 82.15 44.49
CA THR A 3 -0.51 82.67 43.11
C THR A 3 0.17 81.66 42.11
N ARG A 4 -0.09 81.45 41.04
CA ARG A 4 -0.72 81.95 39.81
C ARG A 4 -0.62 80.89 38.65
N ARG A 5 -1.69 80.67 38.04
CA ARG A 5 -1.96 80.47 36.65
C ARG A 5 -0.80 80.49 35.62
N ALA A 6 -0.75 79.52 34.78
CA ALA A 6 -0.53 79.72 33.35
C ALA A 6 -1.19 78.60 32.53
N VAL A 7 -2.06 79.01 31.69
CA VAL A 7 -2.73 78.25 30.61
C VAL A 7 -1.79 78.26 29.43
N LEU A 8 -1.60 77.12 28.77
CA LEU A 8 -1.22 77.08 27.33
C LEU A 8 -1.87 75.88 26.65
N ALA A 9 -2.71 76.22 25.73
CA ALA A 9 -3.29 75.31 24.76
C ALA A 9 -2.26 74.92 23.69
N ALA A 10 -2.29 73.74 23.24
CA ALA A 10 -1.89 73.42 21.87
C ALA A 10 -2.22 71.97 21.44
N ALA A 11 -2.98 71.92 20.40
CA ALA A 11 -2.95 71.00 19.27
C ALA A 11 -3.23 69.50 19.47
N LEU A 12 -4.49 69.13 19.19
CA LEU A 12 -4.85 67.80 18.72
C LEU A 12 -4.11 67.48 17.41
N THR A 13 -3.28 66.42 17.43
CA THR A 13 -2.89 65.68 16.25
C THR A 13 -3.53 64.33 16.32
N VAL A 14 -4.56 64.14 15.51
CA VAL A 14 -5.20 62.83 15.23
C VAL A 14 -4.23 62.02 14.37
N LEU A 15 -3.50 61.05 14.94
CA LEU A 15 -2.87 59.98 14.18
C LEU A 15 -3.89 58.90 13.99
N ALA A 16 -4.40 58.75 12.76
CA ALA A 16 -5.10 57.58 12.32
C ALA A 16 -4.14 56.40 12.30
N ALA A 17 -4.23 55.56 13.32
CA ALA A 17 -3.59 54.24 13.29
C ALA A 17 -4.39 53.33 12.36
N ALA A 18 -3.92 53.18 11.13
CA ALA A 18 -4.36 52.12 10.25
C ALA A 18 -3.97 50.81 10.90
N GLY A 19 -4.92 50.10 11.51
CA GLY A 19 -4.77 48.76 12.02
C GLY A 19 -4.62 47.82 10.84
N CYS A 20 -3.40 47.40 10.55
CA CYS A 20 -3.13 46.23 9.73
C CYS A 20 -3.50 44.98 10.54
N SER A 21 -4.70 44.47 10.28
CA SER A 21 -5.09 43.11 10.61
C SER A 21 -4.29 42.17 9.71
N GLY A 22 -3.13 41.73 10.18
CA GLY A 22 -2.21 40.81 9.51
C GLY A 22 -1.94 39.57 10.33
N SER A 23 -3.01 38.84 10.76
CA SER A 23 -2.82 37.59 11.52
C SER A 23 -3.34 36.34 10.81
N GLY A 24 -3.79 36.44 9.55
CA GLY A 24 -4.31 35.28 8.83
C GLY A 24 -3.43 34.73 7.71
N SER A 25 -2.42 35.49 7.26
CA SER A 25 -1.64 35.08 6.08
C SER A 25 -0.42 34.22 6.40
N GLY A 26 0.06 34.24 7.64
CA GLY A 26 1.26 33.48 8.04
C GLY A 26 0.98 31.99 8.25
N GLU A 27 -0.14 31.66 8.88
CA GLU A 27 -0.51 30.25 9.11
C GLU A 27 -0.96 29.58 7.82
N GLN A 28 -1.77 30.23 6.98
CA GLN A 28 -2.16 29.69 5.67
C GLN A 28 -0.97 29.51 4.71
N GLN A 29 0.05 30.36 4.79
CA GLN A 29 1.24 30.26 3.96
C GLN A 29 2.20 29.17 4.47
N ALA A 30 2.26 28.89 5.76
CA ALA A 30 3.00 27.78 6.35
C ALA A 30 2.35 26.43 6.04
N ASP A 31 1.00 26.33 6.09
CA ASP A 31 0.25 25.13 5.72
C ASP A 31 0.41 24.76 4.25
N GLN A 32 0.55 25.74 3.35
CA GLN A 32 0.81 25.48 1.93
C GLN A 32 2.23 25.00 1.62
N GLN A 33 3.18 25.16 2.55
CA GLN A 33 4.57 24.72 2.39
C GLN A 33 4.83 23.32 2.93
N THR A 34 3.87 22.70 3.58
CA THR A 34 3.99 21.36 4.17
C THR A 34 2.88 20.45 3.64
N VAL A 35 3.23 19.19 3.38
CA VAL A 35 2.29 18.10 3.03
C VAL A 35 2.44 17.02 4.07
N VAL A 36 1.36 16.65 4.74
CA VAL A 36 1.32 15.53 5.67
C VAL A 36 0.91 14.27 4.92
N VAL A 37 1.79 13.27 4.92
CA VAL A 37 1.59 11.99 4.23
C VAL A 37 1.43 10.87 5.25
N SER A 38 0.24 10.31 5.33
CA SER A 38 -0.02 9.12 6.14
C SER A 38 0.37 7.86 5.36
N THR A 39 1.35 7.10 5.86
CA THR A 39 1.98 5.98 5.15
C THR A 39 2.14 4.73 6.03
N PHE A 40 2.69 3.67 5.46
CA PHE A 40 2.99 2.42 6.14
C PHE A 40 4.13 2.59 7.15
N PRO A 41 4.13 1.85 8.27
CA PRO A 41 5.20 1.93 9.27
C PRO A 41 6.47 1.19 8.84
N PHE A 42 6.42 0.44 7.74
CA PHE A 42 7.54 -0.31 7.19
C PHE A 42 8.23 0.49 6.09
N GLY A 43 9.57 0.43 6.02
CA GLY A 43 10.34 1.08 4.94
C GLY A 43 10.31 2.61 4.96
N VAL A 44 10.05 3.25 6.11
CA VAL A 44 9.89 4.70 6.23
C VAL A 44 11.16 5.45 5.80
N LYS A 45 12.33 5.01 6.25
CA LYS A 45 13.62 5.62 5.89
C LYS A 45 13.92 5.48 4.40
N GLU A 46 13.63 4.31 3.86
CA GLU A 46 13.77 4.01 2.44
C GLU A 46 12.84 4.88 1.60
N PHE A 47 11.60 5.05 2.04
CA PHE A 47 10.63 5.94 1.39
C PHE A 47 11.04 7.42 1.50
N GLU A 48 11.55 7.86 2.65
CA GLU A 48 12.13 9.20 2.80
C GLU A 48 13.26 9.43 1.82
N GLN A 49 14.17 8.48 1.68
CA GLN A 49 15.29 8.55 0.76
C GLN A 49 14.86 8.55 -0.71
N ALA A 50 13.89 7.68 -1.06
CA ALA A 50 13.48 7.48 -2.46
C ALA A 50 12.55 8.59 -2.97
N VAL A 51 11.67 9.12 -2.12
CA VAL A 51 10.58 10.00 -2.54
C VAL A 51 10.61 11.36 -1.83
N VAL A 52 10.58 11.35 -0.49
CA VAL A 52 10.36 12.58 0.30
C VAL A 52 11.50 13.59 0.12
N THR A 53 12.73 13.14 0.32
CA THR A 53 13.91 14.01 0.21
C THR A 53 14.09 14.60 -1.19
N PRO A 54 14.01 13.81 -2.28
CA PRO A 54 14.08 14.34 -3.64
C PRO A 54 12.91 15.27 -3.98
N PHE A 55 11.69 14.97 -3.54
CA PHE A 55 10.52 15.83 -3.74
C PHE A 55 10.73 17.19 -3.06
N THR A 56 11.11 17.20 -1.79
CA THR A 56 11.36 18.44 -1.03
C THR A 56 12.46 19.26 -1.67
N LYS A 57 13.56 18.62 -2.12
CA LYS A 57 14.66 19.30 -2.83
C LYS A 57 14.20 19.93 -4.14
N LYS A 58 13.30 19.27 -4.87
CA LYS A 58 12.83 19.71 -6.19
C LYS A 58 11.77 20.81 -6.11
N THR A 59 10.92 20.78 -5.08
CA THR A 59 9.74 21.66 -4.98
C THR A 59 9.81 22.72 -3.89
N GLY A 60 10.67 22.55 -2.89
CA GLY A 60 10.71 23.35 -1.67
C GLY A 60 9.59 23.01 -0.67
N ILE A 61 8.66 22.10 -1.02
CA ILE A 61 7.56 21.68 -0.14
C ILE A 61 8.10 20.66 0.87
N LYS A 62 7.88 20.90 2.14
CA LYS A 62 8.21 19.95 3.21
C LYS A 62 7.21 18.80 3.23
N VAL A 63 7.67 17.63 3.63
CA VAL A 63 6.79 16.47 3.84
C VAL A 63 6.96 15.98 5.28
N GLU A 64 5.85 15.82 5.96
CA GLU A 64 5.77 15.18 7.27
C GLU A 64 5.10 13.82 7.12
N LEU A 65 5.71 12.78 7.71
CA LEU A 65 5.19 11.42 7.64
C LEU A 65 4.47 11.07 8.94
N ASP A 66 3.19 10.66 8.80
CA ASP A 66 2.40 9.99 9.83
C ASP A 66 2.33 8.50 9.47
N THR A 67 2.59 7.62 10.43
CA THR A 67 2.60 6.18 10.17
C THR A 67 1.53 5.44 10.96
N GLY A 68 1.00 4.38 10.36
CA GLY A 68 0.01 3.53 10.99
C GLY A 68 -0.34 2.31 10.13
N SER A 69 -1.12 1.39 10.67
CA SER A 69 -1.73 0.33 9.88
C SER A 69 -2.79 0.90 8.92
N ASN A 70 -3.18 0.16 7.90
CA ASN A 70 -4.27 0.56 7.01
C ASN A 70 -5.56 0.90 7.78
N ALA A 71 -5.90 0.07 8.78
CA ALA A 71 -7.09 0.25 9.61
C ALA A 71 -7.00 1.52 10.48
N ASP A 72 -5.84 1.78 11.09
CA ASP A 72 -5.61 2.98 11.91
C ASP A 72 -5.75 4.25 11.08
N ARG A 73 -5.12 4.28 9.89
CA ARG A 73 -5.19 5.44 8.98
C ARG A 73 -6.62 5.73 8.54
N LEU A 74 -7.38 4.67 8.18
CA LEU A 74 -8.79 4.84 7.81
C LEU A 74 -9.63 5.31 9.00
N SER A 75 -9.37 4.76 10.20
CA SER A 75 -10.06 5.16 11.43
C SER A 75 -9.77 6.62 11.80
N LYS A 76 -8.52 7.09 11.68
CA LYS A 76 -8.16 8.50 11.86
C LYS A 76 -8.97 9.42 10.93
N LEU A 77 -9.11 9.06 9.64
CA LEU A 77 -9.90 9.83 8.69
C LEU A 77 -11.39 9.90 9.08
N LYS A 78 -11.98 8.78 9.52
CA LYS A 78 -13.37 8.74 9.99
C LYS A 78 -13.59 9.64 11.21
N LEU A 79 -12.67 9.60 12.16
CA LEU A 79 -12.72 10.40 13.38
C LEU A 79 -12.52 11.90 13.12
N ALA A 80 -11.78 12.24 12.07
CA ALA A 80 -11.49 13.63 11.70
C ALA A 80 -12.70 14.41 11.15
N LYS A 81 -13.81 13.74 10.82
CA LYS A 81 -15.09 14.37 10.40
C LYS A 81 -14.97 15.43 9.31
N GLY A 82 -14.06 15.24 8.36
CA GLY A 82 -13.84 16.16 7.24
C GLY A 82 -12.72 17.20 7.46
N GLU A 83 -12.02 17.14 8.58
CA GLU A 83 -10.84 17.97 8.88
C GLU A 83 -9.62 17.07 9.13
N PRO A 84 -9.16 16.31 8.13
CA PRO A 84 -8.06 15.38 8.30
C PRO A 84 -6.74 16.10 8.57
N GLU A 85 -5.87 15.46 9.37
CA GLU A 85 -4.50 15.91 9.56
C GLU A 85 -3.64 15.59 8.33
N ALA A 86 -3.91 14.45 7.67
CA ALA A 86 -3.17 14.03 6.48
C ALA A 86 -3.71 14.67 5.21
N ASP A 87 -2.79 15.12 4.34
CA ASP A 87 -3.10 15.61 2.99
C ASP A 87 -3.06 14.49 1.95
N VAL A 88 -2.22 13.48 2.18
CA VAL A 88 -2.11 12.28 1.36
C VAL A 88 -2.22 11.05 2.26
N VAL A 89 -2.95 10.04 1.79
CA VAL A 89 -3.01 8.72 2.45
C VAL A 89 -2.57 7.65 1.46
N LEU A 90 -1.46 6.98 1.77
CA LEU A 90 -0.97 5.83 1.03
C LEU A 90 -1.58 4.58 1.67
N ILE A 91 -2.41 3.84 0.93
CA ILE A 91 -3.27 2.80 1.52
C ILE A 91 -3.50 1.66 0.53
N SER A 92 -3.68 0.42 1.03
CA SER A 92 -3.97 -0.70 0.15
C SER A 92 -5.36 -0.59 -0.48
N ASP A 93 -5.54 -1.24 -1.64
CA ASP A 93 -6.75 -1.17 -2.47
C ASP A 93 -8.04 -1.49 -1.72
N TYR A 94 -8.06 -2.53 -0.86
CA TYR A 94 -9.24 -2.81 -0.03
C TYR A 94 -9.66 -1.62 0.84
N PHE A 95 -8.69 -1.04 1.57
CA PHE A 95 -8.98 0.08 2.47
C PHE A 95 -9.25 1.39 1.71
N ALA A 96 -8.64 1.56 0.52
CA ALA A 96 -8.97 2.65 -0.38
C ALA A 96 -10.43 2.56 -0.83
N ALA A 97 -10.86 1.35 -1.27
CA ALA A 97 -12.24 1.09 -1.67
C ALA A 97 -13.24 1.30 -0.52
N LEU A 98 -12.90 0.84 0.69
CA LEU A 98 -13.72 1.03 1.88
C LEU A 98 -13.87 2.52 2.23
N GLY A 99 -12.77 3.26 2.27
CA GLY A 99 -12.81 4.71 2.54
C GLY A 99 -13.54 5.49 1.45
N GLN A 100 -13.43 5.07 0.21
CA GLN A 100 -14.18 5.66 -0.90
C GLN A 100 -15.68 5.41 -0.80
N LYS A 101 -16.10 4.18 -0.45
CA LYS A 101 -17.51 3.85 -0.18
C LYS A 101 -18.10 4.74 0.92
N GLU A 102 -17.29 5.10 1.91
CA GLU A 102 -17.66 6.01 2.99
C GLU A 102 -17.52 7.50 2.63
N GLY A 103 -17.10 7.80 1.40
CA GLY A 103 -16.98 9.16 0.90
C GLY A 103 -15.83 9.97 1.50
N LEU A 104 -14.77 9.32 2.00
CA LEU A 104 -13.65 9.96 2.69
C LEU A 104 -12.62 10.61 1.75
N PHE A 105 -12.61 10.23 0.47
CA PHE A 105 -11.61 10.70 -0.49
C PHE A 105 -12.20 11.60 -1.55
N GLN A 106 -11.38 12.42 -2.14
CA GLN A 106 -11.67 13.20 -3.35
C GLN A 106 -10.88 12.64 -4.53
N LYS A 107 -11.39 12.88 -5.73
CA LYS A 107 -10.75 12.37 -6.95
C LYS A 107 -9.38 13.03 -7.16
N VAL A 108 -8.39 12.21 -7.44
CA VAL A 108 -7.04 12.62 -7.84
C VAL A 108 -7.00 12.70 -9.37
N ASP A 109 -6.52 13.84 -9.89
CA ASP A 109 -6.23 14.02 -11.31
C ASP A 109 -4.92 14.79 -11.44
N VAL A 110 -3.85 14.06 -11.78
CA VAL A 110 -2.50 14.62 -11.90
C VAL A 110 -1.84 14.16 -13.20
N PRO A 111 -0.91 14.96 -13.78
CA PRO A 111 -0.36 14.71 -15.11
C PRO A 111 0.27 13.32 -15.30
N ASN A 112 1.03 12.83 -14.31
CA ASN A 112 1.73 11.56 -14.41
C ASN A 112 0.80 10.32 -14.37
N MET A 113 -0.47 10.46 -14.00
CA MET A 113 -1.46 9.37 -14.12
C MET A 113 -1.59 8.86 -15.57
N LYS A 114 -1.40 9.73 -16.56
CA LYS A 114 -1.44 9.38 -17.99
C LYS A 114 -0.29 8.49 -18.45
N GLN A 115 0.74 8.35 -17.62
CA GLN A 115 1.93 7.54 -17.91
C GLN A 115 1.89 6.17 -17.23
N LEU A 116 0.91 5.93 -16.37
CA LEU A 116 0.78 4.67 -15.63
C LEU A 116 0.24 3.55 -16.53
N ALA A 117 0.53 2.32 -16.13
CA ALA A 117 -0.12 1.15 -16.70
C ALA A 117 -1.64 1.21 -16.43
N PRO A 118 -2.49 0.68 -17.34
CA PRO A 118 -3.94 0.79 -17.23
C PRO A 118 -4.48 0.33 -15.88
N PHE A 119 -4.01 -0.80 -15.34
CA PHE A 119 -4.48 -1.33 -14.05
C PHE A 119 -4.30 -0.36 -12.87
N ALA A 120 -3.37 0.60 -12.98
CA ALA A 120 -3.11 1.56 -11.91
C ALA A 120 -4.17 2.66 -11.81
N THR A 121 -4.89 2.92 -12.91
CA THR A 121 -5.92 3.95 -12.99
C THR A 121 -7.31 3.38 -13.27
N GLU A 122 -7.39 2.10 -13.60
CA GLU A 122 -8.65 1.36 -13.79
C GLU A 122 -9.34 1.07 -12.45
N GLY A 123 -10.62 0.72 -12.57
CA GLY A 123 -11.49 0.52 -11.42
C GLY A 123 -12.04 1.84 -10.88
N ALA A 124 -13.03 1.73 -10.01
CA ALA A 124 -13.75 2.88 -9.48
C ALA A 124 -13.02 3.53 -8.29
N TYR A 125 -11.69 3.71 -8.38
CA TYR A 125 -10.92 4.36 -7.34
C TYR A 125 -10.77 5.86 -7.56
N ASP A 126 -10.83 6.64 -6.48
CA ASP A 126 -10.60 8.09 -6.50
C ASP A 126 -9.12 8.47 -6.61
N GLY A 127 -8.21 7.54 -6.36
CA GLY A 127 -6.77 7.76 -6.47
C GLY A 127 -6.03 6.63 -7.22
N PRO A 128 -4.88 6.94 -7.86
CA PRO A 128 -4.11 5.97 -8.63
C PRO A 128 -3.37 4.97 -7.74
N ALA A 129 -3.10 3.79 -8.28
CA ALA A 129 -2.09 2.91 -7.71
C ALA A 129 -0.69 3.46 -7.99
N TYR A 130 0.17 3.50 -6.97
CA TYR A 130 1.57 3.94 -7.09
C TYR A 130 2.56 2.79 -7.01
N THR A 131 2.14 1.63 -6.53
CA THR A 131 2.91 0.39 -6.51
C THR A 131 1.99 -0.81 -6.60
N HIS A 132 2.54 -1.96 -7.00
CA HIS A 132 1.84 -3.23 -6.96
C HIS A 132 2.72 -4.34 -6.39
N GLN A 133 2.11 -5.44 -6.00
CA GLN A 133 2.79 -6.65 -5.53
C GLN A 133 2.07 -7.88 -6.06
N LEU A 134 2.84 -8.86 -6.52
CA LEU A 134 2.33 -10.08 -7.11
C LEU A 134 2.16 -11.15 -6.04
N ASN A 135 1.02 -11.83 -5.98
CA ASN A 135 0.85 -12.99 -5.13
C ASN A 135 1.39 -14.24 -5.81
N GLY A 136 2.00 -15.13 -5.05
CA GLY A 136 2.56 -16.37 -5.55
C GLY A 136 3.23 -17.19 -4.46
N VAL A 137 4.09 -18.10 -4.86
CA VAL A 137 4.73 -19.04 -3.95
C VAL A 137 6.22 -18.75 -3.81
N ILE A 138 6.67 -18.47 -2.59
CA ILE A 138 8.07 -18.48 -2.21
C ILE A 138 8.45 -19.92 -1.84
N TYR A 139 9.55 -20.41 -2.36
CA TYR A 139 9.95 -21.80 -2.13
C TYR A 139 11.46 -21.99 -2.07
N ASN A 140 11.89 -23.05 -1.38
CA ASN A 140 13.29 -23.47 -1.31
C ASN A 140 13.65 -24.30 -2.55
N THR A 141 14.58 -23.79 -3.37
CA THR A 141 14.99 -24.39 -4.64
C THR A 141 15.78 -25.71 -4.50
N THR A 142 16.28 -26.02 -3.28
CA THR A 142 16.93 -27.31 -3.00
C THR A 142 15.93 -28.41 -2.67
N LYS A 143 14.67 -28.06 -2.45
CA LYS A 143 13.59 -28.96 -2.02
C LYS A 143 12.50 -29.15 -3.06
N LEU A 144 12.23 -28.12 -3.83
CA LEU A 144 11.13 -28.06 -4.81
C LEU A 144 11.62 -27.51 -6.14
N SER A 145 11.09 -28.04 -7.24
CA SER A 145 11.24 -27.44 -8.56
C SER A 145 10.24 -26.27 -8.72
N GLN A 146 10.47 -25.43 -9.73
CA GLN A 146 9.56 -24.35 -10.06
C GLN A 146 8.16 -24.85 -10.45
N GLU A 147 8.08 -25.94 -11.18
CA GLU A 147 6.80 -26.54 -11.59
C GLU A 147 6.00 -27.02 -10.38
N GLN A 148 6.68 -27.67 -9.41
CA GLN A 148 6.05 -28.08 -8.15
C GLN A 148 5.55 -26.88 -7.35
N ALA A 149 6.30 -25.80 -7.31
CA ALA A 149 5.94 -24.59 -6.59
C ALA A 149 4.83 -23.79 -7.28
N ALA A 150 4.70 -23.90 -8.61
CA ALA A 150 3.64 -23.22 -9.38
C ALA A 150 2.28 -23.94 -9.31
N ASP A 151 2.22 -25.14 -8.74
CA ASP A 151 0.99 -25.90 -8.58
C ASP A 151 0.41 -25.68 -7.17
N TRP A 152 -0.83 -25.23 -7.09
CA TRP A 152 -1.57 -25.14 -5.82
C TRP A 152 -1.68 -26.48 -5.09
N GLY A 153 -1.61 -27.61 -5.79
CA GLY A 153 -1.55 -28.96 -5.23
C GLY A 153 -0.36 -29.18 -4.29
N LEU A 154 0.66 -28.34 -4.33
CA LEU A 154 1.77 -28.30 -3.38
C LEU A 154 1.28 -28.31 -1.92
N PHE A 155 0.25 -27.52 -1.62
CA PHE A 155 -0.31 -27.38 -0.27
C PHE A 155 -1.18 -28.55 0.14
N ALA A 156 -1.73 -29.28 -0.85
CA ALA A 156 -2.48 -30.52 -0.62
C ALA A 156 -1.58 -31.74 -0.42
N ASN A 157 -0.31 -31.67 -0.82
CA ASN A 157 0.58 -32.83 -0.86
C ASN A 157 1.01 -33.24 0.55
N ALA A 158 0.65 -34.47 0.96
CA ALA A 158 0.99 -35.02 2.26
C ALA A 158 2.50 -35.13 2.53
N ALA A 159 3.36 -35.18 1.51
CA ALA A 159 4.82 -35.13 1.65
C ALA A 159 5.31 -33.79 2.25
N ASN A 160 4.50 -32.74 2.12
CA ASN A 160 4.78 -31.40 2.64
C ASN A 160 4.11 -31.13 4.00
N LYS A 161 3.55 -32.16 4.65
CA LYS A 161 2.87 -32.00 5.94
C LYS A 161 3.76 -31.35 6.99
N GLY A 162 3.29 -30.23 7.56
CA GLY A 162 4.03 -29.44 8.54
C GLY A 162 5.23 -28.69 7.95
N LYS A 163 5.31 -28.57 6.61
CA LYS A 163 6.43 -27.91 5.91
C LYS A 163 6.02 -26.80 4.95
N VAL A 164 4.77 -26.37 5.02
CA VAL A 164 4.26 -25.23 4.22
C VAL A 164 3.56 -24.25 5.12
N ALA A 165 3.56 -22.97 4.74
CA ALA A 165 2.82 -21.92 5.42
C ALA A 165 1.88 -21.22 4.43
N LEU A 166 0.75 -20.79 4.92
CA LEU A 166 -0.23 -19.99 4.16
C LEU A 166 -0.48 -18.67 4.88
N PRO A 167 -0.81 -17.60 4.15
CA PRO A 167 -1.19 -16.34 4.79
C PRO A 167 -2.56 -16.45 5.45
N ASP A 168 -2.69 -15.86 6.62
CA ASP A 168 -4.00 -15.59 7.21
C ASP A 168 -4.78 -14.59 6.35
N ILE A 169 -6.09 -14.70 6.34
CA ILE A 169 -6.95 -13.81 5.52
C ILE A 169 -6.88 -12.34 5.97
N SER A 170 -6.43 -12.06 7.18
CA SER A 170 -6.28 -10.69 7.69
C SER A 170 -5.23 -9.89 6.92
N VAL A 171 -4.25 -10.58 6.30
CA VAL A 171 -3.23 -9.95 5.45
C VAL A 171 -3.60 -10.00 3.97
N THR A 172 -3.05 -9.08 3.19
CA THR A 172 -3.37 -8.92 1.76
C THR A 172 -3.13 -10.21 0.96
N ALA A 173 -2.02 -10.92 1.20
CA ALA A 173 -1.72 -12.17 0.52
C ALA A 173 -2.83 -13.22 0.73
N GLY A 174 -3.40 -13.30 1.94
CA GLY A 174 -4.48 -14.25 2.25
C GLY A 174 -5.76 -13.98 1.45
N GLN A 175 -6.08 -12.73 1.20
CA GLN A 175 -7.21 -12.37 0.35
C GLN A 175 -6.98 -12.77 -1.10
N LEU A 176 -5.76 -12.51 -1.62
CA LEU A 176 -5.39 -12.86 -2.98
C LEU A 176 -5.31 -14.39 -3.16
N MET A 177 -4.79 -15.12 -2.16
CA MET A 177 -4.77 -16.58 -2.13
C MET A 177 -6.18 -17.17 -2.22
N ILE A 178 -7.13 -16.70 -1.40
CA ILE A 178 -8.51 -17.17 -1.43
C ILE A 178 -9.12 -16.98 -2.82
N SER A 179 -8.92 -15.80 -3.42
CA SER A 179 -9.41 -15.51 -4.76
C SER A 179 -8.71 -16.36 -5.82
N GLY A 180 -7.40 -16.59 -5.68
CA GLY A 180 -6.64 -17.48 -6.56
C GLY A 180 -7.12 -18.93 -6.51
N VAL A 181 -7.37 -19.45 -5.31
CA VAL A 181 -7.91 -20.81 -5.11
C VAL A 181 -9.35 -20.91 -5.65
N GLY A 182 -10.18 -19.88 -5.45
CA GLY A 182 -11.53 -19.84 -5.99
C GLY A 182 -11.57 -19.85 -7.52
N GLU A 183 -10.60 -19.20 -8.18
CA GLU A 183 -10.47 -19.24 -9.64
C GLU A 183 -9.92 -20.59 -10.11
N ALA A 184 -8.92 -21.15 -9.44
CA ALA A 184 -8.28 -22.39 -9.85
C ALA A 184 -9.15 -23.63 -9.65
N TYR A 185 -9.95 -23.68 -8.60
CA TYR A 185 -10.75 -24.87 -8.23
C TYR A 185 -12.26 -24.66 -8.29
N GLY A 186 -12.73 -23.43 -8.44
CA GLY A 186 -14.15 -23.08 -8.38
C GLY A 186 -14.64 -22.33 -9.60
N LYS A 187 -15.58 -21.41 -9.36
CA LYS A 187 -16.27 -20.64 -10.39
C LYS A 187 -15.70 -19.24 -10.62
N GLY A 188 -14.64 -18.90 -9.92
CA GLY A 188 -13.99 -17.59 -10.02
C GLY A 188 -13.52 -17.03 -8.67
N PRO A 189 -12.95 -15.82 -8.65
CA PRO A 189 -12.24 -15.26 -7.50
C PRO A 189 -13.10 -15.01 -6.24
N TYR A 190 -14.42 -15.05 -6.39
CA TYR A 190 -15.37 -14.82 -5.28
C TYR A 190 -16.15 -16.10 -4.91
N ASP A 191 -15.73 -17.27 -5.40
CA ASP A 191 -16.29 -18.57 -4.99
C ASP A 191 -15.69 -18.99 -3.63
N ILE A 192 -16.14 -18.32 -2.59
CA ILE A 192 -15.64 -18.50 -1.22
C ILE A 192 -15.90 -19.91 -0.70
N ASP A 193 -17.01 -20.55 -1.12
CA ASP A 193 -17.36 -21.88 -0.66
C ASP A 193 -16.33 -22.92 -1.14
N THR A 194 -15.97 -22.87 -2.41
CA THR A 194 -14.92 -23.74 -2.95
C THR A 194 -13.56 -23.39 -2.38
N SER A 195 -13.22 -22.11 -2.26
CA SER A 195 -11.94 -21.68 -1.69
C SER A 195 -11.74 -22.20 -0.28
N LEU A 196 -12.70 -21.96 0.63
CA LEU A 196 -12.58 -22.37 2.03
C LEU A 196 -12.58 -23.90 2.19
N LYS A 197 -13.41 -24.61 1.41
CA LYS A 197 -13.41 -26.07 1.40
C LYS A 197 -12.03 -26.63 0.98
N THR A 198 -11.43 -26.05 -0.06
CA THR A 198 -10.11 -26.44 -0.57
C THR A 198 -9.03 -26.16 0.49
N LEU A 199 -9.00 -24.95 1.04
CA LEU A 199 -8.04 -24.55 2.08
C LEU A 199 -8.19 -25.37 3.36
N ALA A 200 -9.41 -25.69 3.78
CA ALA A 200 -9.65 -26.59 4.90
C ALA A 200 -9.09 -28.00 4.66
N GLY A 201 -9.11 -28.46 3.40
CA GLY A 201 -8.43 -29.71 3.00
C GLY A 201 -6.90 -29.65 3.08
N TRP A 202 -6.31 -28.47 2.88
CA TRP A 202 -4.87 -28.24 2.99
C TRP A 202 -4.41 -27.98 4.42
N ALA A 203 -5.27 -27.46 5.28
CA ALA A 203 -4.93 -27.05 6.66
C ALA A 203 -4.15 -28.10 7.46
N PRO A 204 -4.42 -29.44 7.36
CA PRO A 204 -3.62 -30.46 8.05
C PRO A 204 -2.15 -30.52 7.62
N ASN A 205 -1.78 -29.98 6.47
CA ASN A 205 -0.40 -29.91 5.96
C ASN A 205 0.29 -28.60 6.33
N VAL A 206 -0.48 -27.56 6.70
CA VAL A 206 0.02 -26.22 7.00
C VAL A 206 0.66 -26.20 8.39
N LEU A 207 1.91 -25.76 8.47
CA LEU A 207 2.60 -25.53 9.74
C LEU A 207 1.98 -24.33 10.47
N GLN A 208 1.73 -23.26 9.73
CA GLN A 208 1.23 -22.00 10.30
C GLN A 208 0.45 -21.19 9.25
N PHE A 209 -0.65 -20.59 9.70
CA PHE A 209 -1.29 -19.47 9.01
C PHE A 209 -0.64 -18.18 9.53
N TYR A 210 0.25 -17.58 8.74
CA TYR A 210 1.05 -16.43 9.17
C TYR A 210 0.30 -15.10 9.03
N THR A 211 0.55 -14.18 9.96
CA THR A 211 0.02 -12.81 9.96
C THR A 211 1.09 -11.76 9.72
N SER A 212 2.35 -12.17 9.74
CA SER A 212 3.52 -11.31 9.55
C SER A 212 4.49 -11.93 8.56
N THR A 213 5.01 -11.11 7.66
CA THR A 213 6.06 -11.52 6.71
C THR A 213 7.33 -12.00 7.37
N THR A 214 7.69 -11.39 8.51
CA THR A 214 8.87 -11.79 9.27
C THR A 214 8.77 -13.24 9.73
N GLU A 215 7.56 -13.70 10.08
CA GLU A 215 7.34 -15.11 10.46
C GLU A 215 7.69 -16.05 9.29
N VAL A 216 7.12 -15.81 8.11
CA VAL A 216 7.33 -16.71 6.96
C VAL A 216 8.77 -16.67 6.46
N THR A 217 9.42 -15.52 6.48
CA THR A 217 10.84 -15.42 6.08
C THR A 217 11.74 -16.18 7.05
N ASN A 218 11.49 -16.11 8.35
CA ASN A 218 12.23 -16.87 9.36
C ASN A 218 12.05 -18.39 9.18
N LEU A 219 10.80 -18.84 9.00
CA LEU A 219 10.52 -20.27 8.78
C LEU A 219 11.22 -20.83 7.53
N LEU A 220 11.28 -20.05 6.44
CA LEU A 220 11.99 -20.44 5.22
C LEU A 220 13.51 -20.48 5.41
N THR A 221 14.11 -19.46 6.04
CA THR A 221 15.57 -19.40 6.26
C THR A 221 16.06 -20.42 7.27
N GLN A 222 15.24 -20.77 8.26
CA GLN A 222 15.53 -21.83 9.22
C GLN A 222 15.28 -23.24 8.66
N GLY A 223 14.67 -23.32 7.47
CA GLY A 223 14.34 -24.61 6.82
C GLY A 223 13.19 -25.36 7.47
N GLU A 224 12.40 -24.70 8.31
CA GLU A 224 11.21 -25.28 8.94
C GLU A 224 10.09 -25.52 7.93
N ILE A 225 9.99 -24.63 6.93
CA ILE A 225 9.09 -24.80 5.79
C ILE A 225 9.88 -24.84 4.48
N VAL A 226 9.28 -25.46 3.47
CA VAL A 226 9.84 -25.55 2.11
C VAL A 226 9.18 -24.59 1.14
N ALA A 227 7.96 -24.13 1.45
CA ALA A 227 7.22 -23.17 0.64
C ALA A 227 6.16 -22.42 1.45
N ALA A 228 5.79 -21.24 0.95
CA ALA A 228 4.68 -20.47 1.44
C ALA A 228 4.02 -19.67 0.31
N ASP A 229 2.70 -19.51 0.32
CA ASP A 229 2.05 -18.47 -0.49
C ASP A 229 2.37 -17.10 0.11
N ALA A 230 2.88 -16.16 -0.71
CA ALA A 230 3.29 -14.84 -0.26
C ALA A 230 3.50 -13.86 -1.41
N LEU A 231 3.55 -12.57 -1.10
CA LEU A 231 3.82 -11.51 -2.06
C LEU A 231 5.29 -11.52 -2.52
N SER A 232 5.52 -11.20 -3.78
CA SER A 232 6.83 -11.28 -4.45
C SER A 232 7.94 -10.43 -3.80
N GLY A 233 7.60 -9.28 -3.20
CA GLY A 233 8.58 -8.42 -2.54
C GLY A 233 9.35 -9.09 -1.41
N PHE A 234 8.77 -10.10 -0.76
CA PHE A 234 9.43 -10.85 0.32
C PHE A 234 10.49 -11.81 -0.20
N ALA A 235 10.24 -12.40 -1.38
CA ALA A 235 11.22 -13.25 -2.02
C ALA A 235 12.47 -12.46 -2.45
N THR A 236 12.31 -11.22 -2.89
CA THR A 236 13.44 -10.39 -3.33
C THR A 236 14.48 -10.22 -2.23
N GLN A 237 14.06 -9.96 -0.99
CA GLN A 237 14.97 -9.84 0.16
C GLN A 237 15.77 -11.13 0.42
N LEU A 238 15.10 -12.27 0.36
CA LEU A 238 15.76 -13.57 0.60
C LEU A 238 16.70 -13.96 -0.54
N VAL A 239 16.31 -13.72 -1.79
CA VAL A 239 17.17 -13.99 -2.96
C VAL A 239 18.41 -13.11 -2.96
N THR A 240 18.28 -11.83 -2.59
CA THR A 240 19.42 -10.89 -2.52
C THR A 240 20.38 -11.20 -1.38
N SER A 241 19.92 -11.83 -0.29
CA SER A 241 20.77 -12.30 0.79
C SER A 241 21.50 -13.62 0.47
N GLY A 242 21.25 -14.21 -0.71
CA GLY A 242 21.93 -15.43 -1.16
C GLY A 242 21.30 -16.74 -0.66
N GLU A 243 20.11 -16.67 -0.09
CA GLU A 243 19.36 -17.85 0.31
C GLU A 243 18.92 -18.67 -0.93
N PRO A 244 18.82 -20.02 -0.82
CA PRO A 244 18.37 -20.89 -1.91
C PRO A 244 16.85 -20.81 -2.07
N ILE A 245 16.34 -19.59 -2.26
CA ILE A 245 14.92 -19.27 -2.35
C ILE A 245 14.61 -18.72 -3.74
N ALA A 246 13.46 -19.08 -4.25
CA ALA A 246 12.88 -18.47 -5.44
C ALA A 246 11.39 -18.16 -5.19
N TRP A 247 10.83 -17.40 -6.12
CA TRP A 247 9.41 -17.12 -6.18
C TRP A 247 8.86 -17.53 -7.55
N THR A 248 7.62 -18.00 -7.56
CA THR A 248 6.91 -18.29 -8.81
C THR A 248 5.42 -17.95 -8.67
N ALA A 249 4.79 -17.53 -9.77
CA ALA A 249 3.35 -17.39 -9.82
C ALA A 249 2.68 -18.76 -9.96
N PRO A 250 1.50 -18.97 -9.38
CA PRO A 250 0.71 -20.17 -9.64
C PRO A 250 0.31 -20.23 -11.12
N ALA A 251 0.04 -21.44 -11.62
CA ALA A 251 -0.39 -21.64 -13.02
C ALA A 251 -1.71 -20.94 -13.30
N GLU A 252 -2.63 -20.98 -12.33
CA GLU A 252 -3.95 -20.35 -12.39
C GLU A 252 -4.21 -19.51 -11.15
N GLY A 253 -5.16 -18.57 -11.23
CA GLY A 253 -5.52 -17.74 -10.08
C GLY A 253 -4.46 -16.71 -9.69
N ARG A 254 -3.86 -16.05 -10.68
CA ARG A 254 -2.84 -15.02 -10.48
C ARG A 254 -3.47 -13.69 -10.12
N TYR A 255 -3.24 -13.25 -8.89
CA TYR A 255 -3.73 -11.96 -8.42
C TYR A 255 -2.59 -11.07 -7.94
N MET A 256 -2.80 -9.75 -8.05
CA MET A 256 -1.89 -8.73 -7.54
C MET A 256 -2.65 -7.74 -6.64
N ALA A 257 -1.97 -7.24 -5.63
CA ALA A 257 -2.43 -6.13 -4.81
C ALA A 257 -1.82 -4.82 -5.31
N THR A 258 -2.53 -3.72 -5.09
CA THR A 258 -2.03 -2.38 -5.33
C THR A 258 -2.08 -1.55 -4.04
N ASN A 259 -1.15 -0.61 -3.91
CA ASN A 259 -1.28 0.47 -2.93
C ASN A 259 -1.61 1.76 -3.67
N ARG A 260 -2.55 2.51 -3.13
CA ARG A 260 -3.11 3.70 -3.77
C ARG A 260 -2.73 4.97 -3.02
N ALA A 261 -2.57 6.04 -3.77
CA ALA A 261 -2.34 7.36 -3.24
C ALA A 261 -3.65 8.15 -3.29
N MET A 262 -4.20 8.43 -2.12
CA MET A 262 -5.51 9.05 -1.95
C MET A 262 -5.36 10.44 -1.34
N ILE A 263 -6.22 11.39 -1.75
CA ILE A 263 -6.35 12.69 -1.10
C ILE A 263 -7.63 12.69 -0.27
N PRO A 264 -7.55 12.87 1.05
CA PRO A 264 -8.75 12.99 1.88
C PRO A 264 -9.59 14.21 1.51
N LYS A 265 -10.92 14.09 1.65
CA LYS A 265 -11.78 15.27 1.61
C LYS A 265 -11.48 16.18 2.79
N GLY A 266 -11.33 17.45 2.55
CA GLY A 266 -10.98 18.43 3.56
C GLY A 266 -9.48 18.52 3.87
N ALA A 267 -8.62 17.87 3.08
CA ALA A 267 -7.16 18.04 3.19
C ALA A 267 -6.77 19.51 3.23
N ARG A 268 -5.83 19.87 4.12
CA ARG A 268 -5.43 21.26 4.35
C ARG A 268 -4.62 21.84 3.17
N ASN A 269 -3.82 20.96 2.54
CA ASN A 269 -2.99 21.33 1.39
C ASN A 269 -3.23 20.40 0.19
N PRO A 270 -4.43 20.42 -0.43
CA PRO A 270 -4.76 19.54 -1.55
C PRO A 270 -3.90 19.79 -2.79
N GLN A 271 -3.40 21.02 -2.97
CA GLN A 271 -2.50 21.36 -4.09
C GLN A 271 -1.10 20.78 -3.87
N GLY A 272 -0.58 20.85 -2.65
CA GLY A 272 0.67 20.19 -2.27
C GLY A 272 0.57 18.68 -2.38
N ALA A 273 -0.54 18.11 -1.91
CA ALA A 273 -0.87 16.69 -2.04
C ALA A 273 -0.85 16.22 -3.51
N ALA A 274 -1.51 16.96 -4.40
CA ALA A 274 -1.52 16.65 -5.83
C ALA A 274 -0.10 16.69 -6.43
N LYS A 275 0.71 17.70 -6.08
CA LYS A 275 2.12 17.77 -6.53
C LYS A 275 2.96 16.61 -6.00
N PHE A 276 2.74 16.21 -4.74
CA PHE A 276 3.44 15.07 -4.15
C PHE A 276 3.08 13.78 -4.86
N ILE A 277 1.79 13.52 -5.07
CA ILE A 277 1.32 12.34 -5.81
C ILE A 277 1.85 12.36 -7.24
N ASP A 278 1.78 13.48 -7.94
CA ASP A 278 2.31 13.59 -9.30
C ASP A 278 3.78 13.23 -9.37
N TYR A 279 4.60 13.76 -8.47
CA TYR A 279 6.02 13.41 -8.38
C TYR A 279 6.22 11.91 -8.10
N MET A 280 5.51 11.35 -7.13
CA MET A 280 5.61 9.94 -6.74
C MET A 280 5.26 8.98 -7.88
N LEU A 281 4.39 9.40 -8.82
CA LEU A 281 4.01 8.62 -10.01
C LEU A 281 4.99 8.77 -11.18
N SER A 282 5.98 9.66 -11.09
CA SER A 282 6.98 9.84 -12.15
C SER A 282 7.87 8.60 -12.28
N ALA A 283 8.40 8.36 -13.49
CA ALA A 283 9.35 7.27 -13.72
C ALA A 283 10.60 7.40 -12.83
N GLU A 284 11.07 8.64 -12.57
CA GLU A 284 12.19 8.93 -11.69
C GLU A 284 11.93 8.43 -10.26
N ALA A 285 10.82 8.83 -9.65
CA ALA A 285 10.47 8.44 -8.29
C ALA A 285 10.19 6.94 -8.18
N GLN A 286 9.50 6.36 -9.15
CA GLN A 286 9.19 4.93 -9.13
C GLN A 286 10.41 4.04 -9.40
N SER A 287 11.38 4.50 -10.18
CA SER A 287 12.69 3.81 -10.29
C SER A 287 13.45 3.85 -8.96
N ALA A 288 13.40 4.98 -8.25
CA ALA A 288 14.03 5.10 -6.95
C ALA A 288 13.35 4.23 -5.88
N THR A 289 12.01 4.16 -5.85
CA THR A 289 11.28 3.27 -4.92
C THR A 289 11.52 1.80 -5.26
N ALA A 290 11.53 1.41 -6.52
CA ALA A 290 11.87 0.05 -6.91
C ALA A 290 13.28 -0.34 -6.40
N LYS A 291 14.26 0.55 -6.54
CA LYS A 291 15.65 0.29 -6.14
C LYS A 291 15.86 0.30 -4.63
N ILE A 292 15.19 1.18 -3.89
CA ILE A 292 15.48 1.46 -2.48
C ILE A 292 14.49 0.76 -1.55
N VAL A 293 13.20 0.74 -1.92
CA VAL A 293 12.11 0.14 -1.14
C VAL A 293 11.82 -1.29 -1.58
N GLY A 294 12.05 -1.61 -2.87
CA GLY A 294 11.71 -2.90 -3.45
C GLY A 294 10.29 -2.99 -4.02
N ASP A 295 9.62 -1.86 -4.18
CA ASP A 295 8.28 -1.78 -4.74
C ASP A 295 8.26 -2.04 -6.25
N LEU A 296 7.25 -2.74 -6.75
CA LEU A 296 7.03 -2.86 -8.18
C LEU A 296 6.31 -1.61 -8.72
N PRO A 297 6.88 -0.95 -9.74
CA PRO A 297 6.36 0.30 -10.27
C PRO A 297 5.06 0.12 -11.07
N THR A 298 4.20 1.12 -11.04
CA THR A 298 3.01 1.21 -11.91
C THR A 298 3.26 2.04 -13.17
N ASN A 299 4.36 2.77 -13.23
CA ASN A 299 4.80 3.50 -14.41
C ASN A 299 5.72 2.60 -15.26
N PRO A 300 5.32 2.20 -16.48
CA PRO A 300 6.10 1.28 -17.31
C PRO A 300 7.43 1.84 -17.80
N LYS A 301 7.68 3.15 -17.59
CA LYS A 301 8.96 3.80 -17.89
C LYS A 301 9.95 3.75 -16.72
N ALA A 302 9.51 3.29 -15.54
CA ALA A 302 10.40 3.14 -14.40
C ALA A 302 11.36 1.97 -14.61
N GLU A 303 12.60 2.14 -14.16
CA GLU A 303 13.61 1.09 -14.17
C GLU A 303 13.33 0.09 -13.06
N ILE A 304 13.37 -1.19 -13.41
CA ILE A 304 13.23 -2.30 -12.46
C ILE A 304 14.64 -2.87 -12.20
N PRO A 305 15.09 -2.90 -10.94
CA PRO A 305 16.38 -3.48 -10.58
C PRO A 305 16.50 -4.94 -11.00
N ALA A 306 17.73 -5.35 -11.35
CA ALA A 306 18.00 -6.69 -11.86
C ALA A 306 17.68 -7.81 -10.86
N ASP A 307 17.81 -7.54 -9.57
CA ASP A 307 17.44 -8.46 -8.47
C ASP A 307 15.92 -8.67 -8.40
N ILE A 308 15.12 -7.63 -8.53
CA ILE A 308 13.67 -7.74 -8.63
C ILE A 308 13.27 -8.50 -9.91
N ALA A 309 13.87 -8.13 -11.06
CA ALA A 309 13.61 -8.80 -12.33
C ALA A 309 13.99 -10.29 -12.28
N LYS A 310 15.03 -10.66 -11.54
CA LYS A 310 15.44 -12.05 -11.33
C LYS A 310 14.37 -12.87 -10.59
N VAL A 311 13.66 -12.26 -9.64
CA VAL A 311 12.61 -12.91 -8.83
C VAL A 311 11.30 -13.01 -9.60
N THR A 312 10.86 -11.91 -10.19
CA THR A 312 9.52 -11.77 -10.75
C THR A 312 9.45 -11.90 -12.27
N GLY A 313 10.61 -11.93 -12.94
CA GLY A 313 10.69 -12.01 -14.40
C GLY A 313 9.97 -10.83 -15.08
N GLU A 314 9.36 -11.10 -16.22
CA GLU A 314 8.60 -10.11 -17.00
C GLU A 314 7.34 -9.61 -16.27
N ALA A 315 6.83 -10.35 -15.28
CA ALA A 315 5.66 -9.94 -14.51
C ALA A 315 5.88 -8.66 -13.69
N ALA A 316 7.12 -8.33 -13.34
CA ALA A 316 7.44 -7.05 -12.71
C ALA A 316 7.13 -5.86 -13.62
N LYS A 317 7.26 -6.05 -14.93
CA LYS A 317 7.17 -5.02 -15.96
C LYS A 317 5.77 -4.91 -16.54
N ASP A 318 5.16 -6.06 -16.80
CA ASP A 318 3.81 -6.16 -17.30
C ASP A 318 3.06 -7.32 -16.60
N PRO A 319 2.52 -7.04 -15.40
CA PRO A 319 1.81 -8.07 -14.64
C PRO A 319 0.55 -8.56 -15.35
N VAL A 320 -0.11 -7.70 -16.12
CA VAL A 320 -1.35 -8.07 -16.84
C VAL A 320 -1.04 -9.03 -17.99
N ALA A 321 0.00 -8.76 -18.78
CA ALA A 321 0.47 -9.70 -19.82
C ALA A 321 0.96 -11.03 -19.23
N ALA A 322 1.48 -11.01 -18.00
CA ALA A 322 1.84 -12.21 -17.23
C ALA A 322 0.63 -12.91 -16.59
N GLY A 323 -0.60 -12.46 -16.86
CA GLY A 323 -1.84 -13.08 -16.40
C GLY A 323 -2.31 -12.65 -15.00
N PHE A 324 -1.69 -11.65 -14.38
CA PHE A 324 -2.13 -11.14 -13.09
C PHE A 324 -3.35 -10.22 -13.24
N LYS A 325 -4.25 -10.30 -12.28
CA LYS A 325 -5.50 -9.53 -12.21
C LYS A 325 -5.58 -8.79 -10.88
N THR A 326 -6.30 -7.68 -10.84
CA THR A 326 -6.74 -7.03 -9.61
C THR A 326 -8.12 -7.53 -9.22
N LEU A 327 -8.45 -7.47 -7.92
CA LEU A 327 -9.81 -7.76 -7.46
C LEU A 327 -10.71 -6.54 -7.67
N ASP A 328 -12.00 -6.78 -7.93
CA ASP A 328 -13.00 -5.73 -8.01
C ASP A 328 -13.21 -5.09 -6.63
N PRO A 329 -12.98 -3.77 -6.48
CA PRO A 329 -13.04 -3.10 -5.19
C PRO A 329 -14.43 -3.14 -4.55
N ALA A 330 -15.50 -3.07 -5.33
CA ALA A 330 -16.86 -3.08 -4.80
C ALA A 330 -17.23 -4.45 -4.25
N GLN A 331 -16.84 -5.52 -4.94
CA GLN A 331 -17.04 -6.90 -4.45
C GLN A 331 -16.15 -7.18 -3.24
N LEU A 332 -14.90 -6.74 -3.26
CA LEU A 332 -13.96 -6.93 -2.16
C LEU A 332 -14.49 -6.32 -0.85
N VAL A 333 -14.99 -5.08 -0.90
CA VAL A 333 -15.59 -4.40 0.27
C VAL A 333 -16.87 -5.07 0.74
N GLY A 334 -17.64 -5.67 -0.17
CA GLY A 334 -18.90 -6.36 0.16
C GLY A 334 -18.72 -7.73 0.80
N THR A 335 -17.58 -8.37 0.62
CA THR A 335 -17.40 -9.80 0.95
C THR A 335 -16.40 -10.05 2.07
N ARG A 336 -15.42 -9.19 2.27
CA ARG A 336 -14.24 -9.45 3.11
C ARG A 336 -14.58 -9.84 4.56
N ASP A 337 -15.46 -9.13 5.22
CA ASP A 337 -15.78 -9.40 6.63
C ASP A 337 -16.38 -10.80 6.80
N THR A 338 -17.28 -11.19 5.89
CA THR A 338 -17.82 -12.55 5.85
C THR A 338 -16.73 -13.59 5.58
N TRP A 339 -15.76 -13.27 4.71
CA TRP A 339 -14.65 -14.18 4.41
C TRP A 339 -13.74 -14.37 5.62
N VAL A 340 -13.43 -13.31 6.36
CA VAL A 340 -12.62 -13.37 7.58
C VAL A 340 -13.27 -14.27 8.64
N ASP A 341 -14.55 -14.05 8.90
CA ASP A 341 -15.30 -14.86 9.89
C ASP A 341 -15.35 -16.34 9.49
N ARG A 342 -15.57 -16.61 8.22
CA ARG A 342 -15.65 -17.98 7.71
C ARG A 342 -14.29 -18.66 7.70
N PHE A 343 -13.24 -17.98 7.23
CA PHE A 343 -11.87 -18.51 7.23
C PHE A 343 -11.44 -18.93 8.64
N THR A 344 -11.67 -18.07 9.62
CA THR A 344 -11.33 -18.37 11.02
C THR A 344 -12.02 -19.64 11.52
N ARG A 345 -13.31 -19.82 11.21
CA ARG A 345 -14.07 -20.99 11.66
C ARG A 345 -13.80 -22.26 10.86
N GLU A 346 -13.67 -22.14 9.56
CA GLU A 346 -13.69 -23.27 8.63
C GLU A 346 -12.28 -23.78 8.25
N VAL A 347 -11.27 -22.91 8.38
CA VAL A 347 -9.88 -23.22 7.98
C VAL A 347 -8.90 -23.13 9.13
N ALA A 348 -8.71 -21.95 9.74
CA ALA A 348 -7.68 -21.71 10.74
C ALA A 348 -8.02 -22.29 12.13
N GLY A 349 -9.28 -22.51 12.45
CA GLY A 349 -9.76 -23.07 13.73
C GLY A 349 -9.79 -24.59 13.79
N LYS A 350 -9.22 -25.27 12.77
CA LYS A 350 -9.13 -26.74 12.71
C LYS A 350 -7.70 -27.21 13.05
#